data_2e5f31ea3d55390c67910268dab44426
#
_entry.id   2e5f31ea3d55390c67910268dab44426
#
_cell.length_a   1.000
_cell.length_b   1.000
_cell.length_c   1.000
_cell.angle_alpha   90.00
_cell.angle_beta   90.00
_cell.angle_gamma   90.00
#
_symmetry.space_group_name_H-M   'P 1'
#
loop_
_entity.id
_entity.type
_entity.pdbx_description
1 polymer ?
#
loop_
_entity_poly.entity_id
_entity_poly.type
_entity_poly.pdbx_seq_one_letter_code
_entity_poly.pdbx_strand_id
1 'polypeptide(L)'
;MKYRKYILLTLTGLLGFCKSYAQQSIQFTQYIFNSMSVNPAYAGYKEEWFAQVGLRSQWTGWEGAPKTGTVSIDGILDDQTKRHGVGLNLTADKLGAQAATAIYGNYSFRLQLDDEDTQRLSLGIAGGVTQYSLDGNKLDPNDYNDQIIPRGKISDWVPDIRLGVYYTNPRWYAGVSIQDLFNGTNSGSDYRFNQNTSENLYRTVSMYVISGMLFELSQGVHLRPSLLLKEDFKGPTSLDINTMLIFNSKFWIGAGYRTRAKLFNRTYQDHTVDKLSAMNAITGIAQFYVTERLRIGYSYDAMINRMSGLQNGSHEITLGLTFGSRGANQYLSPRFF
;
A
#
# COMPACT_ATOMS: atom_id res chain seq x y z
N MET A 1 -23.24 -49.02 13.54
CA MET A 1 -21.87 -48.53 13.82
C MET A 1 -20.94 -48.44 12.62
N LYS A 2 -21.15 -49.17 11.52
CA LYS A 2 -20.27 -49.16 10.31
C LYS A 2 -20.32 -47.85 9.51
N TYR A 3 -21.46 -47.18 9.38
CA TYR A 3 -21.61 -45.95 8.60
C TYR A 3 -20.96 -44.71 9.24
N ARG A 4 -20.77 -44.66 10.54
CA ARG A 4 -20.12 -43.58 11.25
C ARG A 4 -18.64 -43.42 10.90
N LYS A 5 -17.94 -44.50 10.58
CA LYS A 5 -16.53 -44.46 10.12
C LYS A 5 -16.40 -43.91 8.70
N TYR A 6 -17.35 -44.21 7.82
CA TYR A 6 -17.33 -43.68 6.44
C TYR A 6 -17.71 -42.21 6.38
N ILE A 7 -18.62 -41.76 7.25
CA ILE A 7 -18.94 -40.33 7.38
C ILE A 7 -17.76 -39.56 7.93
N LEU A 8 -17.02 -40.10 8.89
CA LEU A 8 -15.79 -39.48 9.39
C LEU A 8 -14.69 -39.41 8.34
N LEU A 9 -14.49 -40.47 7.53
CA LEU A 9 -13.51 -40.52 6.46
C LEU A 9 -13.86 -39.53 5.32
N THR A 10 -15.15 -39.41 4.96
CA THR A 10 -15.59 -38.46 3.94
C THR A 10 -15.47 -37.01 4.46
N LEU A 11 -15.73 -36.77 5.76
CA LEU A 11 -15.53 -35.44 6.35
C LEU A 11 -14.06 -35.03 6.43
N THR A 12 -13.13 -35.99 6.69
CA THR A 12 -11.68 -35.76 6.71
C THR A 12 -11.11 -35.56 5.31
N GLY A 13 -11.67 -36.24 4.30
CA GLY A 13 -11.27 -36.09 2.89
C GLY A 13 -11.70 -34.73 2.27
N LEU A 14 -12.77 -34.12 2.78
CA LEU A 14 -13.26 -32.80 2.35
C LEU A 14 -12.47 -31.63 2.94
N LEU A 15 -11.72 -31.85 4.04
CA LEU A 15 -10.88 -30.83 4.67
C LEU A 15 -9.52 -30.61 3.95
N GLY A 16 -9.18 -31.45 2.98
CA GLY A 16 -7.86 -31.44 2.32
C GLY A 16 -7.67 -30.48 1.15
N PHE A 17 -8.69 -29.72 0.72
CA PHE A 17 -8.61 -28.88 -0.48
C PHE A 17 -8.79 -27.37 -0.25
N CYS A 18 -8.49 -26.86 0.94
CA CYS A 18 -8.48 -25.41 1.15
C CYS A 18 -7.24 -24.78 0.50
N LYS A 19 -7.36 -24.31 -0.74
CA LYS A 19 -6.36 -23.42 -1.34
C LYS A 19 -6.52 -22.05 -0.68
N SER A 20 -5.65 -21.73 0.29
CA SER A 20 -5.59 -20.42 0.92
C SER A 20 -4.73 -19.49 0.06
N TYR A 21 -5.34 -18.50 -0.62
CA TYR A 21 -4.64 -17.42 -1.30
C TYR A 21 -4.47 -16.27 -0.30
N ALA A 22 -3.30 -16.16 0.33
CA ALA A 22 -3.07 -15.22 1.44
C ALA A 22 -2.05 -14.12 1.16
N GLN A 23 -1.62 -13.92 -0.09
CA GLN A 23 -0.65 -12.87 -0.39
C GLN A 23 -1.36 -11.57 -0.77
N GLN A 24 -1.30 -10.60 0.14
CA GLN A 24 -1.77 -9.24 -0.11
C GLN A 24 -0.57 -8.31 -0.22
N SER A 25 -0.64 -7.38 -1.20
CA SER A 25 0.32 -6.29 -1.29
C SER A 25 0.22 -5.41 -0.04
N ILE A 26 1.33 -4.72 0.31
CA ILE A 26 1.45 -3.87 1.49
C ILE A 26 0.27 -2.91 1.60
N GLN A 27 -0.32 -2.82 2.79
CA GLN A 27 -1.40 -1.89 3.10
C GLN A 27 -0.84 -0.68 3.86
N PHE A 28 -1.00 0.50 3.29
CA PHE A 28 -0.69 1.76 3.95
C PHE A 28 -1.99 2.44 4.39
N THR A 29 -2.08 2.86 5.63
CA THR A 29 -3.19 3.67 6.11
C THR A 29 -3.00 5.13 5.72
N GLN A 30 -1.75 5.59 5.78
CA GLN A 30 -1.39 6.94 5.39
C GLN A 30 -1.03 7.05 3.89
N TYR A 31 -1.70 6.29 3.00
CA TYR A 31 -1.48 6.38 1.55
C TYR A 31 -1.70 7.80 1.02
N ILE A 32 -2.60 8.56 1.67
CA ILE A 32 -2.88 9.96 1.34
C ILE A 32 -1.66 10.88 1.54
N PHE A 33 -0.65 10.44 2.29
CA PHE A 33 0.59 11.16 2.54
C PHE A 33 1.79 10.53 1.83
N ASN A 34 1.65 9.31 1.32
CA ASN A 34 2.67 8.55 0.60
C ASN A 34 2.17 8.09 -0.77
N SER A 35 1.57 9.02 -1.52
CA SER A 35 0.91 8.72 -2.80
C SER A 35 1.88 8.20 -3.87
N MET A 36 3.18 8.53 -3.80
CA MET A 36 4.19 8.00 -4.71
C MET A 36 4.38 6.47 -4.57
N SER A 37 4.19 5.92 -3.38
CA SER A 37 4.20 4.46 -3.18
C SER A 37 3.02 3.75 -3.85
N VAL A 38 1.94 4.48 -4.10
CA VAL A 38 0.72 3.98 -4.74
C VAL A 38 0.75 4.25 -6.25
N ASN A 39 1.25 5.42 -6.68
CA ASN A 39 1.21 5.83 -8.09
C ASN A 39 2.51 6.56 -8.49
N PRO A 40 3.31 6.04 -9.44
CA PRO A 40 4.55 6.69 -9.87
C PRO A 40 4.32 8.06 -10.52
N ALA A 41 3.15 8.32 -11.10
CA ALA A 41 2.81 9.60 -11.69
C ALA A 41 2.67 10.74 -10.67
N TYR A 42 2.65 10.43 -9.36
CA TYR A 42 2.66 11.41 -8.29
C TYR A 42 4.02 12.09 -8.11
N ALA A 43 5.13 11.50 -8.58
CA ALA A 43 6.47 12.05 -8.40
C ALA A 43 6.54 13.52 -8.83
N GLY A 44 7.08 14.39 -7.96
CA GLY A 44 7.19 15.83 -8.19
C GLY A 44 5.87 16.62 -8.05
N TYR A 45 4.79 16.00 -7.59
CA TYR A 45 3.50 16.69 -7.41
C TYR A 45 3.62 17.93 -6.53
N LYS A 46 4.41 17.84 -5.46
CA LYS A 46 4.59 18.96 -4.51
C LYS A 46 5.41 20.14 -5.08
N GLU A 47 6.07 19.92 -6.22
CA GLU A 47 6.96 20.90 -6.88
C GLU A 47 8.13 21.39 -6.02
N GLU A 48 8.33 20.77 -4.88
CA GLU A 48 9.45 20.96 -3.96
C GLU A 48 10.07 19.59 -3.69
N TRP A 49 11.34 19.55 -3.34
CA TRP A 49 11.94 18.31 -2.86
C TRP A 49 11.33 17.92 -1.51
N PHE A 50 10.78 16.75 -1.47
CA PHE A 50 10.12 16.20 -0.30
C PHE A 50 10.65 14.81 0.01
N ALA A 51 11.15 14.64 1.24
CA ALA A 51 11.51 13.32 1.75
C ALA A 51 10.51 12.87 2.81
N GLN A 52 10.26 11.58 2.86
CA GLN A 52 9.38 10.99 3.85
C GLN A 52 9.91 9.65 4.33
N VAL A 53 9.75 9.40 5.63
CA VAL A 53 9.94 8.11 6.27
C VAL A 53 8.62 7.68 6.88
N GLY A 54 8.27 6.40 6.69
CA GLY A 54 7.09 5.80 7.28
C GLY A 54 7.45 4.48 7.97
N LEU A 55 6.89 4.26 9.15
CA LEU A 55 7.02 3.02 9.91
C LEU A 55 5.64 2.52 10.29
N ARG A 56 5.32 1.29 9.94
CA ARG A 56 4.05 0.65 10.24
C ARG A 56 4.25 -0.67 10.96
N SER A 57 3.52 -0.87 12.05
CA SER A 57 3.39 -2.14 12.75
C SER A 57 1.92 -2.55 12.71
N GLN A 58 1.61 -3.63 11.99
CA GLN A 58 0.25 -4.14 11.89
C GLN A 58 0.00 -5.18 12.98
N TRP A 59 -1.26 -5.31 13.42
CA TRP A 59 -1.74 -6.33 14.35
C TRP A 59 -0.81 -6.50 15.57
N THR A 60 -0.53 -5.39 16.24
CA THR A 60 0.37 -5.39 17.41
C THR A 60 -0.11 -6.38 18.47
N GLY A 61 0.83 -7.04 19.12
CA GLY A 61 0.54 -8.13 20.07
C GLY A 61 0.49 -9.53 19.43
N TRP A 62 0.51 -9.64 18.11
CA TRP A 62 0.57 -10.92 17.43
C TRP A 62 2.01 -11.22 16.98
N GLU A 63 2.49 -12.42 17.32
CA GLU A 63 3.83 -12.86 16.92
C GLU A 63 3.93 -13.03 15.40
N GLY A 64 5.03 -12.55 14.81
CA GLY A 64 5.22 -12.58 13.35
C GLY A 64 4.39 -11.57 12.57
N ALA A 65 3.62 -10.69 13.22
CA ALA A 65 2.80 -9.67 12.58
C ALA A 65 3.60 -8.75 11.63
N PRO A 66 2.96 -8.21 10.57
CA PRO A 66 3.64 -7.41 9.55
C PRO A 66 4.27 -6.15 10.13
N LYS A 67 5.51 -5.87 9.71
CA LYS A 67 6.24 -4.62 9.99
C LYS A 67 6.77 -4.06 8.68
N THR A 68 6.41 -2.84 8.36
CA THR A 68 6.77 -2.18 7.11
C THR A 68 7.50 -0.87 7.41
N GLY A 69 8.64 -0.66 6.74
CA GLY A 69 9.36 0.61 6.69
C GLY A 69 9.38 1.14 5.27
N THR A 70 9.20 2.45 5.10
CA THR A 70 9.29 3.14 3.81
C THR A 70 10.17 4.37 3.93
N VAL A 71 10.96 4.62 2.90
CA VAL A 71 11.68 5.87 2.71
C VAL A 71 11.42 6.33 1.28
N SER A 72 11.05 7.57 1.10
CA SER A 72 10.86 8.14 -0.22
C SER A 72 11.43 9.55 -0.29
N ILE A 73 11.87 9.94 -1.48
CA ILE A 73 12.24 11.30 -1.82
C ILE A 73 11.75 11.58 -3.23
N ASP A 74 11.10 12.71 -3.43
CA ASP A 74 10.65 13.15 -4.75
C ASP A 74 10.76 14.66 -4.91
N GLY A 75 10.80 15.12 -6.15
CA GLY A 75 10.87 16.52 -6.49
C GLY A 75 10.77 16.74 -8.00
N ILE A 76 10.91 17.97 -8.42
CA ILE A 76 10.97 18.36 -9.84
C ILE A 76 12.42 18.62 -10.26
N LEU A 77 12.73 18.30 -11.53
CA LEU A 77 14.05 18.57 -12.10
C LEU A 77 14.17 19.98 -12.68
N ASP A 78 13.05 20.57 -13.06
CA ASP A 78 13.00 21.88 -13.72
C ASP A 78 11.94 22.78 -13.08
N ASP A 79 12.40 23.81 -12.40
CA ASP A 79 11.54 24.77 -11.70
C ASP A 79 10.74 25.68 -12.64
N GLN A 80 11.17 25.84 -13.89
CA GLN A 80 10.50 26.72 -14.86
C GLN A 80 9.27 26.07 -15.46
N THR A 81 9.44 24.85 -16.03
CA THR A 81 8.34 24.18 -16.71
C THR A 81 7.59 23.23 -15.77
N LYS A 82 8.26 22.77 -14.71
CA LYS A 82 7.73 21.80 -13.72
C LYS A 82 7.19 20.52 -14.36
N ARG A 83 7.70 20.17 -15.56
CA ARG A 83 7.21 19.05 -16.36
C ARG A 83 7.78 17.71 -15.93
N HIS A 84 8.94 17.70 -15.31
CA HIS A 84 9.70 16.49 -15.03
C HIS A 84 9.76 16.24 -13.51
N GLY A 85 8.93 15.33 -13.03
CA GLY A 85 8.98 14.83 -11.66
C GLY A 85 9.86 13.58 -11.57
N VAL A 86 10.67 13.49 -10.53
CA VAL A 86 11.49 12.31 -10.23
C VAL A 86 11.35 11.92 -8.77
N GLY A 87 11.60 10.66 -8.47
CA GLY A 87 11.58 10.20 -7.09
C GLY A 87 12.25 8.85 -6.92
N LEU A 88 12.64 8.58 -5.70
CA LEU A 88 13.16 7.29 -5.25
C LEU A 88 12.29 6.79 -4.11
N ASN A 89 11.93 5.52 -4.14
CA ASN A 89 11.14 4.86 -3.10
C ASN A 89 11.83 3.57 -2.68
N LEU A 90 12.02 3.42 -1.38
CA LEU A 90 12.56 2.23 -0.75
C LEU A 90 11.51 1.70 0.24
N THR A 91 11.22 0.40 0.19
CA THR A 91 10.27 -0.25 1.07
C THR A 91 10.87 -1.54 1.60
N ALA A 92 10.80 -1.74 2.91
CA ALA A 92 11.15 -2.99 3.56
C ALA A 92 9.95 -3.50 4.33
N ASP A 93 9.53 -4.72 4.04
CA ASP A 93 8.37 -5.38 4.63
C ASP A 93 8.76 -6.74 5.19
N LYS A 94 8.25 -7.08 6.37
CA LYS A 94 8.51 -8.35 7.02
C LYS A 94 7.23 -8.92 7.59
N LEU A 95 6.93 -10.16 7.26
CA LEU A 95 5.78 -10.92 7.74
C LEU A 95 6.24 -12.31 8.16
N GLY A 96 6.35 -12.54 9.47
CA GLY A 96 6.84 -13.81 10.02
C GLY A 96 8.24 -14.18 9.49
N ALA A 97 8.32 -15.30 8.78
CA ALA A 97 9.54 -15.80 8.13
C ALA A 97 9.84 -15.10 6.79
N GLN A 98 8.86 -14.43 6.19
CA GLN A 98 8.98 -13.77 4.90
C GLN A 98 9.45 -12.32 5.05
N ALA A 99 10.25 -11.84 4.10
CA ALA A 99 10.58 -10.44 3.97
C ALA A 99 10.67 -10.04 2.49
N ALA A 100 10.33 -8.77 2.21
CA ALA A 100 10.47 -8.18 0.88
C ALA A 100 11.13 -6.79 1.03
N THR A 101 12.20 -6.55 0.28
CA THR A 101 12.85 -5.25 0.23
C THR A 101 12.86 -4.77 -1.21
N ALA A 102 12.29 -3.59 -1.46
CA ALA A 102 12.11 -3.05 -2.79
C ALA A 102 12.73 -1.66 -2.91
N ILE A 103 13.32 -1.38 -4.07
CA ILE A 103 13.82 -0.06 -4.45
C ILE A 103 13.30 0.27 -5.86
N TYR A 104 12.71 1.47 -6.02
CA TYR A 104 12.15 1.95 -7.28
C TYR A 104 12.57 3.39 -7.55
N GLY A 105 13.07 3.63 -8.76
CA GLY A 105 13.19 4.96 -9.35
C GLY A 105 11.89 5.32 -10.06
N ASN A 106 11.34 6.49 -9.79
CA ASN A 106 10.10 6.99 -10.37
C ASN A 106 10.39 8.19 -11.25
N TYR A 107 9.72 8.26 -12.39
CA TYR A 107 9.69 9.40 -13.27
C TYR A 107 8.26 9.74 -13.65
N SER A 108 7.90 11.00 -13.64
CA SER A 108 6.61 11.50 -14.10
C SER A 108 6.78 12.62 -15.12
N PHE A 109 6.04 12.52 -16.21
CA PHE A 109 5.89 13.61 -17.18
C PHE A 109 4.56 14.32 -16.91
N ARG A 110 4.63 15.59 -16.53
CA ARG A 110 3.52 16.38 -16.01
C ARG A 110 3.07 17.39 -17.07
N LEU A 111 1.99 17.07 -17.75
CA LEU A 111 1.37 17.91 -18.76
C LEU A 111 0.54 19.00 -18.09
N GLN A 112 0.81 20.23 -18.40
CA GLN A 112 -0.02 21.38 -18.08
C GLN A 112 -1.23 21.39 -19.01
N LEU A 113 -2.45 21.51 -18.50
CA LEU A 113 -3.69 21.45 -19.25
C LEU A 113 -4.37 22.81 -19.39
N ASP A 114 -3.95 23.81 -18.61
CA ASP A 114 -4.45 25.17 -18.64
C ASP A 114 -3.32 26.20 -18.58
N ASP A 115 -3.60 27.42 -19.04
CA ASP A 115 -2.61 28.49 -19.10
C ASP A 115 -2.21 29.00 -17.69
N GLU A 116 -3.09 28.80 -16.70
CA GLU A 116 -2.89 29.21 -15.31
C GLU A 116 -2.06 28.21 -14.49
N ASP A 117 -1.68 27.08 -15.08
CA ASP A 117 -0.95 25.97 -14.42
C ASP A 117 -1.66 25.42 -13.17
N THR A 118 -2.98 25.44 -13.20
CA THR A 118 -3.79 24.90 -12.12
C THR A 118 -4.19 23.44 -12.32
N GLN A 119 -4.19 22.95 -13.57
CA GLN A 119 -4.58 21.60 -13.94
C GLN A 119 -3.42 20.87 -14.60
N ARG A 120 -3.13 19.67 -14.11
CA ARG A 120 -2.06 18.84 -14.66
C ARG A 120 -2.48 17.38 -14.81
N LEU A 121 -2.06 16.80 -15.93
CA LEU A 121 -2.10 15.37 -16.16
C LEU A 121 -0.68 14.82 -16.12
N SER A 122 -0.39 13.94 -15.20
CA SER A 122 0.91 13.30 -15.05
C SER A 122 0.88 11.87 -15.54
N LEU A 123 1.84 11.49 -16.36
CA LEU A 123 2.10 10.13 -16.82
C LEU A 123 3.35 9.63 -16.12
N GLY A 124 3.25 8.54 -15.38
CA GLY A 124 4.33 8.03 -14.53
C GLY A 124 4.80 6.64 -14.93
N ILE A 125 6.11 6.44 -14.83
CA ILE A 125 6.74 5.14 -14.90
C ILE A 125 7.70 4.98 -13.72
N ALA A 126 7.77 3.78 -13.17
CA ALA A 126 8.81 3.42 -12.21
C ALA A 126 9.47 2.11 -12.63
N GLY A 127 10.78 2.05 -12.48
CA GLY A 127 11.57 0.84 -12.65
C GLY A 127 12.31 0.53 -11.36
N GLY A 128 12.40 -0.75 -11.01
CA GLY A 128 13.06 -1.14 -9.79
C GLY A 128 13.24 -2.63 -9.65
N VAL A 129 13.67 -3.02 -8.46
CA VAL A 129 13.89 -4.41 -8.09
C VAL A 129 13.33 -4.68 -6.70
N THR A 130 12.81 -5.88 -6.50
CA THR A 130 12.37 -6.37 -5.19
C THR A 130 13.15 -7.64 -4.84
N GLN A 131 13.78 -7.64 -3.67
CA GLN A 131 14.33 -8.82 -3.06
C GLN A 131 13.25 -9.49 -2.22
N TYR A 132 12.85 -10.68 -2.58
CA TYR A 132 12.02 -11.55 -1.75
C TYR A 132 12.89 -12.51 -0.98
N SER A 133 12.57 -12.77 0.28
CA SER A 133 13.32 -13.72 1.10
C SER A 133 12.41 -14.50 2.04
N LEU A 134 12.81 -15.76 2.28
CA LEU A 134 12.19 -16.66 3.24
C LEU A 134 13.28 -17.21 4.17
N ASP A 135 13.05 -17.12 5.46
CA ASP A 135 13.94 -17.66 6.48
C ASP A 135 13.33 -18.96 7.03
N GLY A 136 13.77 -20.08 6.50
CA GLY A 136 13.28 -21.40 6.88
C GLY A 136 13.56 -21.75 8.36
N ASN A 137 14.56 -21.13 8.98
CA ASN A 137 14.86 -21.33 10.41
C ASN A 137 13.75 -20.78 11.33
N LYS A 138 12.86 -19.96 10.80
CA LYS A 138 11.71 -19.41 11.53
C LYS A 138 10.42 -20.18 11.31
N LEU A 139 10.48 -21.21 10.51
CA LEU A 139 9.38 -22.14 10.30
C LEU A 139 9.52 -23.30 11.30
N ASP A 140 8.43 -23.70 11.92
CA ASP A 140 8.38 -24.85 12.81
C ASP A 140 7.69 -26.01 12.08
N PRO A 141 8.43 -26.89 11.40
CA PRO A 141 7.87 -27.97 10.61
C PRO A 141 7.41 -29.12 11.51
N ASN A 142 6.27 -29.71 11.18
CA ASN A 142 5.84 -30.97 11.82
C ASN A 142 6.77 -32.16 11.49
N ASP A 143 7.45 -32.10 10.33
CA ASP A 143 8.47 -33.05 9.92
C ASP A 143 9.79 -32.30 9.65
N TYR A 144 10.80 -32.54 10.49
CA TYR A 144 12.13 -31.93 10.34
C TYR A 144 12.91 -32.41 9.10
N ASN A 145 12.46 -33.48 8.45
CA ASN A 145 13.02 -33.96 7.20
C ASN A 145 12.25 -33.52 5.97
N ASP A 146 11.27 -32.61 6.12
CA ASP A 146 10.55 -32.04 4.97
C ASP A 146 11.53 -31.30 4.06
N GLN A 147 11.73 -31.88 2.87
CA GLN A 147 12.62 -31.33 1.86
C GLN A 147 12.06 -30.07 1.18
N ILE A 148 10.79 -29.74 1.40
CA ILE A 148 10.13 -28.57 0.83
C ILE A 148 10.54 -27.30 1.60
N ILE A 149 10.81 -27.42 2.90
CA ILE A 149 11.19 -26.27 3.74
C ILE A 149 12.68 -25.98 3.56
N PRO A 150 13.03 -24.73 3.13
CA PRO A 150 14.43 -24.39 2.94
C PRO A 150 15.20 -24.40 4.27
N ARG A 151 16.38 -25.00 4.28
CA ARG A 151 17.30 -24.92 5.41
C ARG A 151 18.07 -23.60 5.35
N GLY A 152 17.70 -22.66 6.24
CA GLY A 152 18.31 -21.33 6.26
C GLY A 152 17.49 -20.28 5.50
N LYS A 153 18.15 -19.18 5.16
CA LYS A 153 17.52 -18.05 4.46
C LYS A 153 17.77 -18.17 2.97
N ILE A 154 16.70 -18.22 2.19
CA ILE A 154 16.73 -18.08 0.73
C ILE A 154 16.29 -16.69 0.33
N SER A 155 16.80 -16.15 -0.78
CA SER A 155 16.37 -14.85 -1.32
C SER A 155 16.54 -14.80 -2.83
N ASP A 156 15.69 -14.02 -3.47
CA ASP A 156 15.66 -13.83 -4.91
C ASP A 156 15.40 -12.37 -5.26
N TRP A 157 15.98 -11.88 -6.37
CA TRP A 157 15.83 -10.53 -6.87
C TRP A 157 14.98 -10.52 -8.12
N VAL A 158 13.91 -9.76 -8.11
CA VAL A 158 12.95 -9.68 -9.20
C VAL A 158 12.86 -8.23 -9.69
N PRO A 159 13.22 -7.97 -10.95
CA PRO A 159 13.00 -6.66 -11.56
C PRO A 159 11.50 -6.43 -11.76
N ASP A 160 11.09 -5.17 -11.69
CA ASP A 160 9.70 -4.80 -11.88
C ASP A 160 9.53 -3.41 -12.49
N ILE A 161 8.40 -3.21 -13.16
CA ILE A 161 7.96 -1.93 -13.72
C ILE A 161 6.58 -1.59 -13.18
N ARG A 162 6.37 -0.30 -12.93
CA ARG A 162 5.08 0.28 -12.52
C ARG A 162 4.70 1.39 -13.47
N LEU A 163 3.42 1.51 -13.77
CA LEU A 163 2.87 2.55 -14.62
C LEU A 163 1.77 3.29 -13.88
N GLY A 164 1.60 4.57 -14.20
CA GLY A 164 0.56 5.36 -13.57
C GLY A 164 0.13 6.58 -14.38
N VAL A 165 -1.09 7.00 -14.12
CA VAL A 165 -1.66 8.26 -14.59
C VAL A 165 -2.23 8.97 -13.39
N TYR A 166 -2.02 10.28 -13.29
CA TYR A 166 -2.49 11.09 -12.17
C TYR A 166 -2.92 12.47 -12.66
N TYR A 167 -4.18 12.80 -12.46
CA TYR A 167 -4.76 14.11 -12.76
C TYR A 167 -4.94 14.90 -11.49
N THR A 168 -4.65 16.20 -11.54
CA THR A 168 -4.84 17.11 -10.43
C THR A 168 -5.37 18.45 -10.87
N ASN A 169 -6.22 19.04 -10.04
CA ASN A 169 -6.59 20.44 -10.07
C ASN A 169 -6.72 20.98 -8.62
N PRO A 170 -7.00 22.26 -8.36
CA PRO A 170 -7.07 22.81 -7.00
C PRO A 170 -8.13 22.18 -6.09
N ARG A 171 -9.14 21.50 -6.67
CA ARG A 171 -10.28 20.97 -5.91
C ARG A 171 -10.33 19.46 -5.83
N TRP A 172 -9.74 18.74 -6.77
CA TRP A 172 -9.79 17.28 -6.78
C TRP A 172 -8.61 16.66 -7.52
N TYR A 173 -8.36 15.42 -7.23
CA TYR A 173 -7.41 14.58 -7.93
C TYR A 173 -7.99 13.20 -8.20
N ALA A 174 -7.49 12.56 -9.23
CA ALA A 174 -7.74 11.16 -9.50
C ALA A 174 -6.51 10.52 -10.14
N GLY A 175 -6.25 9.27 -9.83
CA GLY A 175 -5.14 8.54 -10.40
C GLY A 175 -5.42 7.05 -10.49
N VAL A 176 -4.79 6.42 -11.47
CA VAL A 176 -4.78 4.97 -11.65
C VAL A 176 -3.35 4.53 -11.84
N SER A 177 -2.97 3.42 -11.22
CA SER A 177 -1.66 2.82 -11.42
C SER A 177 -1.74 1.30 -11.45
N ILE A 178 -0.79 0.69 -12.14
CA ILE A 178 -0.57 -0.74 -12.18
C ILE A 178 0.85 -1.00 -11.71
N GLN A 179 1.02 -1.93 -10.79
CA GLN A 179 2.27 -2.28 -10.15
C GLN A 179 2.52 -3.79 -10.23
N ASP A 180 3.77 -4.18 -10.00
CA ASP A 180 4.21 -5.57 -10.00
C ASP A 180 3.96 -6.26 -11.36
N LEU A 181 4.22 -5.54 -12.49
CA LEU A 181 3.89 -5.99 -13.84
C LEU A 181 4.68 -7.24 -14.27
N PHE A 182 5.94 -7.36 -13.87
CA PHE A 182 6.78 -8.52 -14.22
C PHE A 182 6.61 -9.69 -13.26
N ASN A 183 6.12 -9.45 -12.06
CA ASN A 183 5.88 -10.50 -11.07
C ASN A 183 4.69 -11.41 -11.42
N GLY A 184 3.74 -10.90 -12.21
CA GLY A 184 2.50 -11.60 -12.56
C GLY A 184 2.60 -12.63 -13.68
N THR A 185 3.72 -12.71 -14.41
CA THR A 185 3.86 -13.58 -15.58
C THR A 185 4.15 -15.04 -15.22
N ASN A 186 4.68 -15.33 -14.05
CA ASN A 186 4.94 -16.66 -13.55
C ASN A 186 3.75 -17.20 -12.74
N SER A 187 2.57 -17.19 -13.31
CA SER A 187 1.35 -17.72 -12.69
C SER A 187 1.27 -19.26 -12.72
N GLY A 188 2.33 -19.91 -12.28
CA GLY A 188 2.24 -21.31 -11.86
C GLY A 188 1.38 -21.35 -10.58
N SER A 189 0.19 -21.92 -10.68
CA SER A 189 -0.80 -22.02 -9.60
C SER A 189 -0.40 -22.97 -8.46
N ASP A 190 0.83 -23.41 -8.42
CA ASP A 190 1.30 -24.36 -7.44
C ASP A 190 2.21 -23.66 -6.44
N TYR A 191 1.74 -23.56 -5.20
CA TYR A 191 2.57 -23.27 -4.02
C TYR A 191 3.58 -24.41 -3.81
N ARG A 192 4.55 -24.55 -4.69
CA ARG A 192 5.66 -25.45 -4.49
C ARG A 192 6.79 -24.64 -3.91
N PHE A 193 6.96 -24.74 -2.59
CA PHE A 193 8.24 -24.39 -1.99
C PHE A 193 9.26 -25.36 -2.61
N ASN A 194 10.05 -24.87 -3.52
CA ASN A 194 11.23 -25.59 -3.96
C ASN A 194 12.39 -25.11 -3.07
N GLN A 195 13.27 -26.02 -2.65
CA GLN A 195 14.42 -25.71 -1.78
C GLN A 195 15.32 -24.58 -2.31
N ASN A 196 15.19 -24.24 -3.59
CA ASN A 196 16.08 -23.30 -4.28
C ASN A 196 15.37 -22.06 -4.85
N THR A 197 14.05 -21.92 -4.77
CA THR A 197 13.34 -20.77 -5.38
C THR A 197 12.32 -20.16 -4.43
N SER A 198 12.28 -18.83 -4.41
CA SER A 198 11.31 -18.02 -3.65
C SER A 198 10.12 -17.56 -4.52
N GLU A 199 9.90 -18.18 -5.69
CA GLU A 199 8.90 -17.76 -6.69
C GLU A 199 7.48 -17.61 -6.13
N ASN A 200 7.13 -18.42 -5.13
CA ASN A 200 5.82 -18.36 -4.48
C ASN A 200 5.63 -17.14 -3.55
N LEU A 201 6.68 -16.38 -3.28
CA LEU A 201 6.64 -15.18 -2.45
C LEU A 201 6.40 -13.90 -3.28
N TYR A 202 6.42 -13.99 -4.62
CA TYR A 202 6.29 -12.83 -5.48
C TYR A 202 4.90 -12.22 -5.40
N ARG A 203 4.87 -10.89 -5.42
CA ARG A 203 3.62 -10.15 -5.49
C ARG A 203 2.96 -10.38 -6.85
N THR A 204 1.65 -10.27 -6.86
CA THR A 204 0.87 -10.32 -8.10
C THR A 204 0.64 -8.92 -8.63
N VAL A 205 0.36 -8.81 -9.93
CA VAL A 205 -0.07 -7.54 -10.55
C VAL A 205 -1.16 -6.92 -9.69
N SER A 206 -0.98 -5.67 -9.35
CA SER A 206 -1.92 -4.92 -8.52
C SER A 206 -2.30 -3.61 -9.19
N MET A 207 -3.59 -3.31 -9.23
CA MET A 207 -4.13 -2.04 -9.71
C MET A 207 -4.57 -1.20 -8.52
N TYR A 208 -4.26 0.09 -8.57
CA TYR A 208 -4.69 1.07 -7.59
C TYR A 208 -5.47 2.17 -8.29
N VAL A 209 -6.61 2.55 -7.71
CA VAL A 209 -7.37 3.73 -8.10
C VAL A 209 -7.46 4.63 -6.89
N ILE A 210 -7.02 5.87 -7.03
CA ILE A 210 -7.00 6.86 -5.96
C ILE A 210 -7.76 8.09 -6.41
N SER A 211 -8.56 8.66 -5.52
CA SER A 211 -9.25 9.93 -5.77
C SER A 211 -9.48 10.68 -4.46
N GLY A 212 -9.62 11.99 -4.55
CA GLY A 212 -10.01 12.82 -3.42
C GLY A 212 -10.39 14.22 -3.86
N MET A 213 -11.09 14.92 -2.97
CA MET A 213 -11.58 16.27 -3.18
C MET A 213 -11.20 17.16 -2.01
N LEU A 214 -11.19 18.46 -2.23
CA LEU A 214 -10.98 19.46 -1.22
C LEU A 214 -12.15 20.45 -1.22
N PHE A 215 -12.79 20.59 -0.08
CA PHE A 215 -13.86 21.53 0.17
C PHE A 215 -13.43 22.56 1.22
N GLU A 216 -13.58 23.82 0.96
CA GLU A 216 -13.44 24.86 1.96
C GLU A 216 -14.75 24.97 2.75
N LEU A 217 -14.68 24.70 4.06
CA LEU A 217 -15.86 24.79 4.95
C LEU A 217 -15.98 26.19 5.56
N SER A 218 -14.84 26.78 5.90
CA SER A 218 -14.72 28.15 6.40
C SER A 218 -13.28 28.62 6.21
N GLN A 219 -13.02 29.89 6.49
CA GLN A 219 -11.67 30.43 6.41
C GLN A 219 -10.70 29.61 7.26
N GLY A 220 -9.70 29.01 6.62
CA GLY A 220 -8.69 28.18 7.26
C GLY A 220 -9.13 26.76 7.63
N VAL A 221 -10.37 26.35 7.32
CA VAL A 221 -10.85 24.99 7.57
C VAL A 221 -11.27 24.32 6.27
N HIS A 222 -10.62 23.20 5.95
CA HIS A 222 -10.92 22.43 4.75
C HIS A 222 -11.32 20.99 5.11
N LEU A 223 -12.21 20.41 4.31
CA LEU A 223 -12.58 19.00 4.36
C LEU A 223 -11.99 18.30 3.13
N ARG A 224 -11.28 17.19 3.39
CA ARG A 224 -10.64 16.39 2.34
C ARG A 224 -11.09 14.93 2.41
N PRO A 225 -12.18 14.55 1.76
CA PRO A 225 -12.50 13.15 1.53
C PRO A 225 -11.55 12.55 0.50
N SER A 226 -11.21 11.28 0.66
CA SER A 226 -10.37 10.52 -0.26
C SER A 226 -10.76 9.04 -0.28
N LEU A 227 -10.46 8.41 -1.40
CA LEU A 227 -10.76 7.02 -1.71
C LEU A 227 -9.50 6.35 -2.26
N LEU A 228 -9.22 5.14 -1.80
CA LEU A 228 -8.27 4.23 -2.42
C LEU A 228 -8.95 2.89 -2.68
N LEU A 229 -8.91 2.44 -3.92
CA LEU A 229 -9.30 1.10 -4.32
C LEU A 229 -8.05 0.34 -4.74
N LYS A 230 -7.88 -0.87 -4.22
CA LYS A 230 -6.78 -1.75 -4.52
C LYS A 230 -7.30 -3.11 -4.96
N GLU A 231 -6.84 -3.55 -6.10
CA GLU A 231 -7.21 -4.80 -6.75
C GLU A 231 -5.96 -5.59 -7.12
N ASP A 232 -5.83 -6.81 -6.61
CA ASP A 232 -4.72 -7.73 -6.89
C ASP A 232 -5.11 -8.87 -7.84
N PHE A 233 -6.34 -8.86 -8.35
CA PHE A 233 -6.92 -9.84 -9.27
C PHE A 233 -6.96 -11.29 -8.74
N LYS A 234 -6.49 -11.54 -7.53
CA LYS A 234 -6.52 -12.88 -6.87
C LYS A 234 -7.34 -12.87 -5.58
N GLY A 235 -7.24 -11.80 -4.80
CA GLY A 235 -7.97 -11.62 -3.55
C GLY A 235 -9.23 -10.76 -3.68
N PRO A 236 -9.86 -10.41 -2.56
CA PRO A 236 -10.95 -9.44 -2.54
C PRO A 236 -10.42 -8.03 -2.77
N THR A 237 -11.13 -7.24 -3.56
CA THR A 237 -10.84 -5.82 -3.75
C THR A 237 -10.91 -5.09 -2.42
N SER A 238 -9.87 -4.34 -2.06
CA SER A 238 -9.85 -3.48 -0.87
C SER A 238 -10.33 -2.07 -1.23
N LEU A 239 -11.17 -1.51 -0.38
CA LEU A 239 -11.67 -0.15 -0.48
C LEU A 239 -11.39 0.59 0.82
N ASP A 240 -10.61 1.66 0.74
CA ASP A 240 -10.30 2.57 1.84
C ASP A 240 -10.95 3.93 1.58
N ILE A 241 -11.83 4.37 2.47
CA ILE A 241 -12.45 5.68 2.44
C ILE A 241 -11.96 6.46 3.64
N ASN A 242 -11.40 7.64 3.41
CA ASN A 242 -10.88 8.52 4.46
C ASN A 242 -11.47 9.93 4.32
N THR A 243 -11.61 10.60 5.44
CA THR A 243 -12.00 12.01 5.47
C THR A 243 -11.13 12.75 6.47
N MET A 244 -10.49 13.84 6.03
CA MET A 244 -9.63 14.67 6.86
C MET A 244 -10.22 16.07 7.00
N LEU A 245 -10.19 16.62 8.20
CA LEU A 245 -10.35 18.05 8.48
C LEU A 245 -8.96 18.68 8.60
N ILE A 246 -8.76 19.79 7.91
CA ILE A 246 -7.50 20.51 7.84
C ILE A 246 -7.71 21.89 8.45
N PHE A 247 -6.96 22.21 9.50
CA PHE A 247 -7.04 23.47 10.21
C PHE A 247 -5.79 24.31 9.94
N ASN A 248 -5.97 25.49 9.36
CA ASN A 248 -4.92 26.46 9.06
C ASN A 248 -3.69 25.85 8.35
N SER A 249 -3.91 24.81 7.53
CA SER A 249 -2.87 24.04 6.83
C SER A 249 -1.83 23.36 7.75
N LYS A 250 -1.99 23.47 9.08
CA LYS A 250 -1.03 22.97 10.08
C LYS A 250 -1.46 21.69 10.78
N PHE A 251 -2.72 21.61 11.17
CA PHE A 251 -3.23 20.46 11.90
C PHE A 251 -4.30 19.73 11.09
N TRP A 252 -4.11 18.44 10.88
CA TRP A 252 -5.00 17.58 10.13
C TRP A 252 -5.47 16.46 11.04
N ILE A 253 -6.75 16.25 11.11
CA ILE A 253 -7.35 15.13 11.83
C ILE A 253 -8.41 14.46 10.97
N GLY A 254 -8.47 13.15 11.00
CA GLY A 254 -9.43 12.44 10.19
C GLY A 254 -9.74 11.05 10.68
N ALA A 255 -10.72 10.48 10.04
CA ALA A 255 -11.13 9.10 10.22
C ALA A 255 -11.28 8.41 8.86
N GLY A 256 -11.11 7.10 8.87
CA GLY A 256 -11.27 6.27 7.70
C GLY A 256 -12.00 4.96 8.01
N TYR A 257 -12.49 4.37 6.95
CA TYR A 257 -13.09 3.04 6.98
C TYR A 257 -12.51 2.20 5.85
N ARG A 258 -11.95 1.06 6.21
CA ARG A 258 -11.44 0.05 5.26
C ARG A 258 -12.43 -1.09 5.19
N THR A 259 -12.79 -1.48 3.96
CA THR A 259 -13.69 -2.60 3.72
C THR A 259 -13.33 -3.31 2.40
N ARG A 260 -14.09 -4.32 2.07
CA ARG A 260 -14.03 -5.02 0.80
C ARG A 260 -15.10 -4.50 -0.14
N ALA A 261 -14.74 -4.27 -1.40
CA ALA A 261 -15.70 -3.97 -2.46
C ALA A 261 -15.88 -5.21 -3.35
N LYS A 262 -17.11 -5.57 -3.64
CA LYS A 262 -17.44 -6.64 -4.61
C LYS A 262 -17.54 -6.00 -6.01
N LEU A 263 -16.42 -5.64 -6.61
CA LEU A 263 -16.40 -5.00 -7.93
C LEU A 263 -16.40 -6.00 -9.08
N PHE A 264 -15.87 -7.20 -8.86
CA PHE A 264 -15.82 -8.26 -9.86
C PHE A 264 -16.56 -9.48 -9.33
N ASN A 265 -17.40 -10.09 -10.19
CA ASN A 265 -18.18 -11.29 -9.85
C ASN A 265 -17.25 -12.50 -9.82
N ARG A 266 -16.44 -12.64 -8.75
CA ARG A 266 -15.57 -13.80 -8.55
C ARG A 266 -16.25 -14.75 -7.60
N THR A 267 -16.46 -15.97 -8.06
CA THR A 267 -16.93 -17.08 -7.23
C THR A 267 -15.72 -17.56 -6.41
N TYR A 268 -15.56 -17.04 -5.19
CA TYR A 268 -14.69 -17.71 -4.22
C TYR A 268 -15.37 -19.02 -3.83
N GLN A 269 -14.72 -20.15 -4.11
CA GLN A 269 -15.30 -21.50 -3.92
C GLN A 269 -15.53 -21.88 -2.45
N ASP A 270 -15.32 -20.99 -1.49
CA ASP A 270 -15.46 -21.30 -0.08
C ASP A 270 -16.32 -20.28 0.67
N HIS A 271 -17.53 -20.68 1.02
CA HIS A 271 -18.47 -19.91 1.83
C HIS A 271 -17.95 -19.61 3.26
N THR A 272 -16.93 -20.31 3.73
CA THR A 272 -16.30 -20.07 5.04
C THR A 272 -15.33 -18.90 5.00
N VAL A 273 -14.73 -18.59 3.85
CA VAL A 273 -13.80 -17.47 3.65
C VAL A 273 -14.50 -16.12 3.74
N ASP A 274 -15.78 -16.02 3.39
CA ASP A 274 -16.55 -14.78 3.47
C ASP A 274 -16.61 -14.18 4.89
N LYS A 275 -16.49 -14.99 5.93
CA LYS A 275 -16.53 -14.53 7.32
C LYS A 275 -15.15 -14.17 7.90
N LEU A 276 -14.07 -14.76 7.39
CA LEU A 276 -12.70 -14.50 7.88
C LEU A 276 -12.00 -13.37 7.12
N SER A 277 -12.41 -13.10 5.89
CA SER A 277 -11.74 -12.17 4.99
C SER A 277 -12.23 -10.72 5.10
N ALA A 278 -13.08 -10.40 6.06
CA ALA A 278 -13.50 -9.03 6.30
C ALA A 278 -12.32 -8.23 6.88
N MET A 279 -11.56 -7.56 6.02
CA MET A 279 -10.53 -6.60 6.41
C MET A 279 -11.14 -5.28 6.90
N ASN A 280 -12.28 -5.34 7.56
CA ASN A 280 -12.95 -4.14 8.05
C ASN A 280 -12.15 -3.55 9.19
N ALA A 281 -11.75 -2.30 9.03
CA ALA A 281 -11.07 -1.53 10.05
C ALA A 281 -11.60 -0.09 10.07
N ILE A 282 -11.66 0.48 11.25
CA ILE A 282 -11.85 1.91 11.45
C ILE A 282 -10.47 2.51 11.70
N THR A 283 -10.17 3.62 11.05
CA THR A 283 -8.88 4.29 11.14
C THR A 283 -9.04 5.68 11.74
N GLY A 284 -8.19 6.02 12.69
CA GLY A 284 -7.97 7.40 13.14
C GLY A 284 -6.64 7.91 12.57
N ILE A 285 -6.61 9.14 12.04
CA ILE A 285 -5.43 9.75 11.44
C ILE A 285 -5.25 11.14 12.02
N ALA A 286 -4.02 11.47 12.41
CA ALA A 286 -3.65 12.81 12.82
C ALA A 286 -2.32 13.21 12.16
N GLN A 287 -2.19 14.45 11.75
CA GLN A 287 -0.97 15.00 11.19
C GLN A 287 -0.77 16.44 11.67
N PHE A 288 0.47 16.77 11.93
CA PHE A 288 0.85 18.09 12.40
C PHE A 288 2.12 18.57 11.72
N TYR A 289 2.12 19.83 11.27
CA TYR A 289 3.29 20.55 10.80
C TYR A 289 3.98 21.22 11.98
N VAL A 290 5.07 20.59 12.47
CA VAL A 290 5.89 21.12 13.58
C VAL A 290 6.55 22.43 13.16
N THR A 291 7.02 22.47 11.93
CA THR A 291 7.52 23.67 11.24
C THR A 291 6.90 23.73 9.86
N GLU A 292 7.14 24.79 9.09
CA GLU A 292 6.69 24.86 7.70
C GLU A 292 7.25 23.73 6.81
N ARG A 293 8.34 23.09 7.24
CA ARG A 293 9.06 22.07 6.48
C ARG A 293 8.93 20.68 7.06
N LEU A 294 8.72 20.55 8.37
CA LEU A 294 8.68 19.28 9.08
C LEU A 294 7.24 18.89 9.43
N ARG A 295 6.82 17.75 8.96
CA ARG A 295 5.52 17.14 9.20
C ARG A 295 5.67 15.83 9.97
N ILE A 296 4.81 15.62 10.96
CA ILE A 296 4.67 14.35 11.69
C ILE A 296 3.24 13.86 11.50
N GLY A 297 3.10 12.59 11.15
CA GLY A 297 1.80 11.92 11.02
C GLY A 297 1.75 10.67 11.90
N TYR A 298 0.56 10.39 12.42
CA TYR A 298 0.25 9.17 13.13
C TYR A 298 -1.10 8.64 12.71
N SER A 299 -1.21 7.32 12.56
CA SER A 299 -2.51 6.68 12.40
C SER A 299 -2.62 5.40 13.21
N TYR A 300 -3.85 5.07 13.57
CA TYR A 300 -4.23 3.87 14.28
C TYR A 300 -5.40 3.19 13.57
N ASP A 301 -5.24 1.89 13.26
CA ASP A 301 -6.31 1.08 12.67
C ASP A 301 -6.85 0.12 13.73
N ALA A 302 -8.12 0.26 14.07
CA ALA A 302 -8.88 -0.68 14.88
C ALA A 302 -9.61 -1.67 13.98
N MET A 303 -9.26 -2.95 14.07
CA MET A 303 -9.97 -4.01 13.36
C MET A 303 -11.34 -4.22 13.96
N ILE A 304 -12.40 -4.30 13.14
CA ILE A 304 -13.78 -4.52 13.57
C ILE A 304 -14.33 -5.88 13.08
N ASN A 305 -13.45 -6.83 12.86
CA ASN A 305 -13.78 -8.20 12.49
C ASN A 305 -13.49 -9.18 13.63
N ARG A 306 -13.58 -10.50 13.37
CA ARG A 306 -13.31 -11.54 14.36
C ARG A 306 -11.89 -11.53 14.95
N MET A 307 -10.96 -10.83 14.31
CA MET A 307 -9.59 -10.68 14.80
C MET A 307 -9.46 -9.55 15.84
N SER A 308 -10.50 -8.76 16.09
CA SER A 308 -10.45 -7.61 16.99
C SER A 308 -10.04 -7.97 18.42
N GLY A 309 -10.34 -9.20 18.88
CA GLY A 309 -9.96 -9.70 20.21
C GLY A 309 -8.60 -10.38 20.29
N LEU A 310 -7.90 -10.57 19.15
CA LEU A 310 -6.64 -11.32 19.05
C LEU A 310 -5.42 -10.43 18.85
N GLN A 311 -5.60 -9.13 18.65
CA GLN A 311 -4.54 -8.17 18.37
C GLN A 311 -4.94 -6.76 18.87
N ASN A 312 -3.94 -5.89 19.04
CA ASN A 312 -4.11 -4.55 19.61
C ASN A 312 -4.13 -3.42 18.54
N GLY A 313 -4.60 -3.72 17.33
CA GLY A 313 -4.65 -2.75 16.24
C GLY A 313 -3.33 -2.59 15.47
N SER A 314 -3.29 -1.62 14.56
CA SER A 314 -2.11 -1.31 13.77
C SER A 314 -1.74 0.16 13.94
N HIS A 315 -0.46 0.43 14.04
CA HIS A 315 0.09 1.78 14.21
C HIS A 315 0.96 2.14 13.01
N GLU A 316 0.85 3.38 12.56
CA GLU A 316 1.71 3.92 11.51
C GLU A 316 2.16 5.33 11.89
N ILE A 317 3.48 5.58 11.81
CA ILE A 317 4.10 6.87 12.07
C ILE A 317 4.77 7.33 10.78
N THR A 318 4.61 8.60 10.42
CA THR A 318 5.29 9.20 9.27
C THR A 318 6.00 10.49 9.68
N LEU A 319 7.18 10.69 9.08
CA LEU A 319 7.92 11.94 9.15
C LEU A 319 8.12 12.43 7.72
N GLY A 320 7.78 13.68 7.44
CA GLY A 320 7.97 14.30 6.14
C GLY A 320 8.78 15.60 6.27
N LEU A 321 9.75 15.77 5.38
CA LEU A 321 10.62 16.95 5.33
C LEU A 321 10.62 17.54 3.93
N THR A 322 10.24 18.81 3.83
CA THR A 322 10.36 19.61 2.60
C THR A 322 11.67 20.35 2.60
N PHE A 323 12.44 20.31 1.51
CA PHE A 323 13.69 21.05 1.34
C PHE A 323 13.75 21.64 -0.08
N GLY A 324 14.43 22.77 -0.19
CA GLY A 324 14.49 23.60 -1.40
C GLY A 324 14.13 25.06 -1.08
N SER A 325 14.45 25.95 -1.99
CA SER A 325 14.08 27.36 -1.86
C SER A 325 12.62 27.51 -2.33
N ARG A 326 11.74 27.90 -1.43
CA ARG A 326 10.44 28.43 -1.86
C ARG A 326 10.68 29.72 -2.64
N GLY A 327 10.39 29.72 -3.93
CA GLY A 327 10.28 30.98 -4.68
C GLY A 327 9.20 31.86 -4.04
N ALA A 328 9.43 33.17 -4.00
CA ALA A 328 8.57 34.14 -3.31
C ALA A 328 7.09 34.16 -3.78
N ASN A 329 6.74 33.45 -4.85
CA ASN A 329 5.41 33.42 -5.46
C ASN A 329 4.58 32.14 -5.18
N GLN A 330 5.06 31.24 -4.35
CA GLN A 330 4.39 29.94 -4.11
C GLN A 330 3.33 29.95 -2.99
N TYR A 331 2.97 31.10 -2.47
CA TYR A 331 1.93 31.22 -1.42
C TYR A 331 0.49 30.96 -1.88
N LEU A 332 0.25 30.68 -3.16
CA LEU A 332 -1.11 30.72 -3.73
C LEU A 332 -1.87 29.39 -3.73
N SER A 333 -1.27 28.28 -3.40
CA SER A 333 -2.03 27.01 -3.22
C SER A 333 -1.26 26.04 -2.33
N PRO A 334 -1.65 25.87 -1.07
CA PRO A 334 -1.16 24.75 -0.28
C PRO A 334 -1.59 23.46 -1.00
N ARG A 335 -0.62 22.65 -1.43
CA ARG A 335 -0.90 21.39 -2.10
C ARG A 335 -1.32 20.35 -1.09
N PHE A 336 -2.60 20.24 -0.92
CA PHE A 336 -3.22 19.37 0.07
C PHE A 336 -3.32 17.90 -0.36
N PHE A 337 -2.92 17.54 -1.58
CA PHE A 337 -3.08 16.17 -2.09
C PHE A 337 -1.82 15.34 -2.03
#